data_91ade9b3c2b1e329ff6ae2fda8b9093e
#
_entry.id   91ade9b3c2b1e329ff6ae2fda8b9093e
#
_cell.length_a   1.000
_cell.length_b   1.000
_cell.length_c   1.000
_cell.angle_alpha   90.00
_cell.angle_beta   90.00
_cell.angle_gamma   90.00
#
_symmetry.space_group_name_H-M   'P 1'
#
loop_
_entity.id
_entity.type
_entity.pdbx_description
1 polymer ?
#
loop_
_entity_poly.entity_id
_entity_poly.type
_entity_poly.pdbx_seq_one_letter_code
_entity_poly.pdbx_strand_id
1 'polypeptide(L)'
;LAEVAKKVGLDPSADLKIGMVSGHLAEDGGTAMAQAWGGIECFDWYGVGDTGIIAAEGPDHDGLYIWEDAHIVEILDPETGRTAIDGEKGNICDTVLFKDTVYPVIRFDTKDVSTILPGTGDLDLPFRRLAGFQGRSDNMIKLKGINIYPTGIASILREIQELNGEYFCRLERKSETDIMTVVCETHGRNHSSELTNRIRQILKQKLGVALEVEITGIGSTADYTQINARQKPIRLIDLRK
;
A
#
# COMPACT_ATOMS: atom_id res chain seq x y z
N LEU A 1 -2.71 7.56 18.57
CA LEU A 1 -3.46 8.56 19.35
C LEU A 1 -4.64 7.93 20.09
N ALA A 2 -5.52 7.15 19.43
CA ALA A 2 -6.67 6.50 20.09
C ALA A 2 -6.25 5.63 21.27
N GLU A 3 -5.18 4.85 21.14
CA GLU A 3 -4.63 4.07 22.25
C GLU A 3 -4.08 4.94 23.40
N VAL A 4 -3.49 6.09 23.05
CA VAL A 4 -3.01 7.03 24.08
C VAL A 4 -4.19 7.63 24.83
N ALA A 5 -5.26 8.02 24.13
CA ALA A 5 -6.49 8.51 24.75
C ALA A 5 -7.03 7.50 25.78
N LYS A 6 -7.16 6.22 25.38
CA LYS A 6 -7.58 5.14 26.29
C LYS A 6 -6.67 4.99 27.52
N LYS A 7 -5.33 5.10 27.32
CA LYS A 7 -4.35 5.02 28.42
C LYS A 7 -4.49 6.16 29.44
N VAL A 8 -4.92 7.33 29.02
CA VAL A 8 -5.17 8.48 29.92
C VAL A 8 -6.62 8.57 30.40
N GLY A 9 -7.42 7.54 30.15
CA GLY A 9 -8.79 7.45 30.65
C GLY A 9 -9.84 8.19 29.81
N LEU A 10 -9.50 8.57 28.56
CA LEU A 10 -10.44 9.16 27.61
C LEU A 10 -11.01 8.10 26.69
N ASP A 11 -12.30 8.17 26.42
CA ASP A 11 -12.93 7.43 25.33
C ASP A 11 -12.83 8.26 24.03
N PRO A 12 -12.07 7.79 23.03
CA PRO A 12 -11.92 8.53 21.77
C PRO A 12 -13.24 8.86 21.08
N SER A 13 -14.26 8.02 21.23
CA SER A 13 -15.56 8.20 20.60
C SER A 13 -16.49 9.16 21.35
N ALA A 14 -16.39 9.20 22.67
CA ALA A 14 -17.29 9.98 23.51
C ALA A 14 -16.71 11.33 23.93
N ASP A 15 -15.40 11.36 24.26
CA ASP A 15 -14.75 12.53 24.83
C ASP A 15 -14.08 13.42 23.77
N LEU A 16 -13.78 12.87 22.58
CA LEU A 16 -13.11 13.60 21.51
C LEU A 16 -14.06 13.81 20.32
N LYS A 17 -14.34 15.07 19.99
CA LYS A 17 -15.23 15.44 18.87
C LYS A 17 -14.45 15.45 17.54
N ILE A 18 -14.05 14.26 17.09
CA ILE A 18 -13.42 14.10 15.79
C ILE A 18 -14.49 13.72 14.77
N GLY A 19 -14.71 14.57 13.76
CA GLY A 19 -15.72 14.35 12.73
C GLY A 19 -15.23 13.45 11.59
N MET A 20 -13.97 13.57 11.24
CA MET A 20 -13.34 12.77 10.18
C MET A 20 -11.82 12.68 10.37
N VAL A 21 -11.21 11.72 9.73
CA VAL A 21 -9.76 11.64 9.56
C VAL A 21 -9.43 11.55 8.08
N SER A 22 -8.46 12.34 7.64
CA SER A 22 -7.89 12.24 6.30
C SER A 22 -6.40 11.98 6.40
N GLY A 23 -5.90 11.08 5.57
CA GLY A 23 -4.50 10.70 5.59
C GLY A 23 -4.18 9.67 4.53
N HIS A 24 -2.92 9.27 4.44
CA HIS A 24 -2.56 8.09 3.67
C HIS A 24 -3.05 6.86 4.43
N LEU A 25 -4.21 6.39 4.05
CA LEU A 25 -4.84 5.23 4.67
C LEU A 25 -4.20 3.94 4.15
N ALA A 26 -4.16 2.94 5.00
CA ALA A 26 -3.83 1.61 4.55
C ALA A 26 -4.97 1.07 3.65
N GLU A 27 -4.70 -0.01 2.90
CA GLU A 27 -5.68 -0.59 1.96
C GLU A 27 -6.99 -1.08 2.60
N ASP A 28 -7.06 -1.15 3.94
CA ASP A 28 -8.30 -1.38 4.67
C ASP A 28 -9.22 -0.13 4.70
N GLY A 29 -8.89 0.92 3.96
CA GLY A 29 -9.65 2.17 3.91
C GLY A 29 -9.74 2.86 5.27
N GLY A 30 -8.81 2.58 6.18
CA GLY A 30 -8.83 3.14 7.52
C GLY A 30 -9.88 2.51 8.45
N THR A 31 -10.42 1.33 8.13
CA THR A 31 -11.46 0.66 8.93
C THR A 31 -11.07 0.50 10.40
N ALA A 32 -9.85 0.06 10.68
CA ALA A 32 -9.34 -0.05 12.04
C ALA A 32 -9.23 1.32 12.74
N MET A 33 -8.85 2.36 11.98
CA MET A 33 -8.80 3.74 12.46
C MET A 33 -10.21 4.26 12.77
N ALA A 34 -11.15 4.09 11.84
CA ALA A 34 -12.54 4.49 12.02
C ALA A 34 -13.15 3.86 13.29
N GLN A 35 -12.97 2.57 13.48
CA GLN A 35 -13.45 1.86 14.68
C GLN A 35 -12.80 2.36 15.96
N ALA A 36 -11.50 2.65 15.95
CA ALA A 36 -10.78 3.15 17.12
C ALA A 36 -11.27 4.54 17.58
N TRP A 37 -11.88 5.30 16.68
CA TRP A 37 -12.40 6.65 16.92
C TRP A 37 -13.94 6.71 16.96
N GLY A 38 -14.63 5.56 17.06
CA GLY A 38 -16.09 5.52 17.24
C GLY A 38 -16.87 5.52 15.93
N GLY A 39 -16.30 5.03 14.85
CA GLY A 39 -16.97 4.91 13.55
C GLY A 39 -16.94 6.20 12.71
N ILE A 40 -15.93 7.02 12.90
CA ILE A 40 -15.76 8.24 12.10
C ILE A 40 -15.43 7.91 10.65
N GLU A 41 -15.71 8.83 9.76
CA GLU A 41 -15.38 8.75 8.36
C GLU A 41 -13.88 8.96 8.12
N CYS A 42 -13.26 8.12 7.29
CA CYS A 42 -11.85 8.19 6.96
C CYS A 42 -11.69 8.37 5.45
N PHE A 43 -10.88 9.33 5.03
CA PHE A 43 -10.61 9.62 3.62
C PHE A 43 -9.15 9.42 3.29
N ASP A 44 -8.87 8.68 2.24
CA ASP A 44 -7.52 8.49 1.71
C ASP A 44 -7.11 9.67 0.81
N TRP A 45 -5.82 9.90 0.72
CA TRP A 45 -5.24 10.78 -0.28
C TRP A 45 -3.87 10.26 -0.70
N TYR A 46 -3.47 10.61 -1.92
CA TYR A 46 -2.17 10.27 -2.46
C TYR A 46 -1.38 11.54 -2.76
N GLY A 47 -0.10 11.50 -2.41
CA GLY A 47 0.86 12.54 -2.72
C GLY A 47 2.26 12.16 -2.25
N VAL A 48 3.24 12.86 -2.77
CA VAL A 48 4.67 12.69 -2.40
C VAL A 48 5.27 14.05 -2.03
N GLY A 49 6.37 14.03 -1.26
CA GLY A 49 6.98 15.25 -0.76
C GLY A 49 7.37 16.26 -1.83
N ASP A 50 7.74 15.77 -3.02
CA ASP A 50 8.18 16.61 -4.14
C ASP A 50 7.02 17.29 -4.85
N THR A 51 5.86 16.66 -4.92
CA THR A 51 4.70 17.16 -5.69
C THR A 51 3.62 17.78 -4.81
N GLY A 52 3.49 17.33 -3.57
CA GLY A 52 2.36 17.62 -2.69
C GLY A 52 1.25 16.58 -2.84
N ILE A 53 0.02 16.93 -2.46
CA ILE A 53 -1.15 16.06 -2.62
C ILE A 53 -1.59 16.12 -4.08
N ILE A 54 -1.70 14.94 -4.70
CA ILE A 54 -2.04 14.77 -6.11
C ILE A 54 -3.51 14.39 -6.29
N ALA A 55 -4.02 13.54 -5.40
CA ALA A 55 -5.38 13.00 -5.49
C ALA A 55 -5.95 12.73 -4.09
N ALA A 56 -7.25 12.84 -3.94
CA ALA A 56 -7.95 12.58 -2.70
C ALA A 56 -9.27 11.85 -2.94
N GLU A 57 -9.67 11.06 -1.96
CA GLU A 57 -10.94 10.34 -1.95
C GLU A 57 -12.11 11.29 -1.75
N GLY A 58 -13.22 11.00 -2.42
CA GLY A 58 -14.49 11.65 -2.23
C GLY A 58 -15.40 10.89 -1.26
N PRO A 59 -16.59 11.44 -0.92
CA PRO A 59 -17.54 10.78 -0.02
C PRO A 59 -18.17 9.50 -0.59
N ASP A 60 -17.94 9.19 -1.85
CA ASP A 60 -18.32 7.96 -2.53
C ASP A 60 -17.34 6.80 -2.28
N HIS A 61 -16.15 7.09 -1.75
CA HIS A 61 -15.07 6.11 -1.55
C HIS A 61 -14.73 5.27 -2.80
N ASP A 62 -14.93 5.86 -4.00
CA ASP A 62 -14.69 5.20 -5.29
C ASP A 62 -13.39 5.69 -5.95
N GLY A 63 -12.27 5.43 -5.27
CA GLY A 63 -10.94 5.84 -5.69
C GLY A 63 -10.60 7.29 -5.35
N LEU A 64 -9.41 7.72 -5.79
CA LEU A 64 -8.86 9.03 -5.47
C LEU A 64 -9.00 9.95 -6.68
N TYR A 65 -9.81 10.99 -6.57
CA TYR A 65 -9.99 12.02 -7.60
C TYR A 65 -8.71 12.83 -7.77
N ILE A 66 -8.15 12.85 -8.97
CA ILE A 66 -6.93 13.59 -9.31
C ILE A 66 -7.26 15.09 -9.38
N TRP A 67 -6.46 15.92 -8.76
CA TRP A 67 -6.60 17.38 -8.83
C TRP A 67 -6.03 17.91 -10.15
N GLU A 68 -6.75 17.65 -11.25
CA GLU A 68 -6.29 17.93 -12.63
C GLU A 68 -6.20 19.43 -12.97
N ASP A 69 -6.68 20.29 -12.12
CA ASP A 69 -6.43 21.74 -12.16
C ASP A 69 -5.04 22.15 -11.64
N ALA A 70 -4.39 21.26 -10.88
CA ALA A 70 -3.08 21.47 -10.27
C ALA A 70 -2.01 20.47 -10.74
N HIS A 71 -2.41 19.33 -11.30
CA HIS A 71 -1.54 18.22 -11.65
C HIS A 71 -1.88 17.61 -13.01
N ILE A 72 -0.85 17.24 -13.78
CA ILE A 72 -0.99 16.35 -14.93
C ILE A 72 -0.43 14.99 -14.52
N VAL A 73 -1.31 14.02 -14.34
CA VAL A 73 -0.95 12.66 -13.95
C VAL A 73 -0.97 11.73 -15.15
N GLU A 74 0.14 11.04 -15.36
CA GLU A 74 0.31 9.94 -16.31
C GLU A 74 0.57 8.65 -15.54
N ILE A 75 0.06 7.54 -16.05
CA ILE A 75 0.49 6.20 -15.59
C ILE A 75 1.45 5.65 -16.63
N LEU A 76 2.68 5.35 -16.22
CA LEU A 76 3.73 4.90 -17.13
C LEU A 76 4.06 3.43 -16.88
N ASP A 77 4.11 2.66 -17.94
CA ASP A 77 4.66 1.31 -17.89
C ASP A 77 6.13 1.37 -17.41
N PRO A 78 6.48 0.67 -16.31
CA PRO A 78 7.80 0.80 -15.68
C PRO A 78 8.94 0.20 -16.51
N GLU A 79 8.65 -0.67 -17.50
CA GLU A 79 9.66 -1.29 -18.37
C GLU A 79 9.91 -0.44 -19.63
N THR A 80 8.85 0.10 -20.22
CA THR A 80 8.93 0.81 -21.52
C THR A 80 8.89 2.32 -21.41
N GLY A 81 8.41 2.87 -20.27
CA GLY A 81 8.19 4.29 -20.07
C GLY A 81 7.02 4.88 -20.89
N ARG A 82 6.24 4.05 -21.56
CA ARG A 82 5.07 4.48 -22.32
C ARG A 82 3.88 4.71 -21.40
N THR A 83 3.01 5.63 -21.77
CA THR A 83 1.75 5.83 -21.06
C THR A 83 0.89 4.58 -21.19
N ALA A 84 0.46 4.04 -20.04
CA ALA A 84 -0.48 2.94 -19.92
C ALA A 84 -1.89 3.40 -20.30
N ILE A 85 -2.71 2.49 -20.79
CA ILE A 85 -4.14 2.76 -20.99
C ILE A 85 -4.88 2.65 -19.66
N ASP A 86 -6.05 3.30 -19.55
CA ASP A 86 -6.89 3.22 -18.36
C ASP A 86 -7.20 1.75 -18.01
N GLY A 87 -7.07 1.40 -16.73
CA GLY A 87 -7.18 0.04 -16.23
C GLY A 87 -5.85 -0.71 -16.12
N GLU A 88 -4.79 -0.27 -16.78
CA GLU A 88 -3.46 -0.88 -16.65
C GLU A 88 -2.66 -0.26 -15.50
N LYS A 89 -1.84 -1.10 -14.87
CA LYS A 89 -0.94 -0.69 -13.79
C LYS A 89 0.34 -0.08 -14.32
N GLY A 90 0.80 0.99 -13.68
CA GLY A 90 2.10 1.57 -13.96
C GLY A 90 2.52 2.57 -12.90
N ASN A 91 3.69 3.18 -13.12
CA ASN A 91 4.20 4.23 -12.24
C ASN A 91 3.37 5.50 -12.38
N ILE A 92 3.05 6.11 -11.26
CA ILE A 92 2.49 7.46 -11.25
C ILE A 92 3.61 8.42 -11.62
N CYS A 93 3.40 9.14 -12.70
CA CYS A 93 4.27 10.21 -13.16
C CYS A 93 3.49 11.52 -13.09
N ASP A 94 4.01 12.51 -12.37
CA ASP A 94 3.29 13.74 -12.08
C ASP A 94 4.02 14.99 -12.60
N THR A 95 3.26 15.91 -13.16
CA THR A 95 3.69 17.27 -13.49
C THR A 95 2.86 18.26 -12.70
N VAL A 96 3.53 19.07 -11.88
CA VAL A 96 2.89 20.06 -10.99
C VAL A 96 2.75 21.39 -11.72
N LEU A 97 1.52 21.89 -11.90
CA LEU A 97 1.25 23.09 -12.68
C LEU A 97 1.49 24.42 -11.94
N PHE A 98 1.57 24.37 -10.60
CA PHE A 98 1.74 25.58 -9.76
C PHE A 98 3.16 25.76 -9.20
N LYS A 99 4.08 24.82 -9.46
CA LYS A 99 5.49 24.94 -9.06
C LYS A 99 6.34 25.43 -10.23
N ASP A 100 6.55 26.72 -10.32
CA ASP A 100 7.17 27.37 -11.49
C ASP A 100 8.52 28.05 -11.22
N THR A 101 8.94 28.14 -9.95
CA THR A 101 10.10 28.97 -9.60
C THR A 101 11.36 28.17 -9.27
N VAL A 102 11.53 27.76 -8.00
CA VAL A 102 12.79 27.17 -7.50
C VAL A 102 12.93 25.70 -7.86
N TYR A 103 11.83 24.97 -7.89
CA TYR A 103 11.81 23.53 -8.14
C TYR A 103 10.60 23.13 -9.00
N PRO A 104 10.68 23.40 -10.31
CA PRO A 104 9.64 22.92 -11.23
C PRO A 104 9.64 21.39 -11.28
N VAL A 105 8.48 20.80 -11.08
CA VAL A 105 8.28 19.35 -11.12
C VAL A 105 7.60 18.99 -12.42
N ILE A 106 8.36 18.44 -13.37
CA ILE A 106 7.88 18.07 -14.71
C ILE A 106 8.15 16.57 -14.92
N ARG A 107 7.09 15.81 -15.15
CA ARG A 107 7.13 14.36 -15.37
C ARG A 107 7.96 13.62 -14.32
N PHE A 108 7.70 13.91 -13.06
CA PHE A 108 8.35 13.26 -11.93
C PHE A 108 7.82 11.85 -11.74
N ASP A 109 8.67 10.86 -11.98
CA ASP A 109 8.35 9.45 -11.75
C ASP A 109 8.45 9.14 -10.26
N THR A 110 7.32 9.00 -9.60
CA THR A 110 7.22 8.75 -8.15
C THR A 110 7.72 7.37 -7.75
N LYS A 111 7.84 6.43 -8.70
CA LYS A 111 8.04 5.00 -8.49
C LYS A 111 6.89 4.31 -7.75
N ASP A 112 5.86 5.04 -7.39
CA ASP A 112 4.65 4.46 -6.82
C ASP A 112 3.73 3.97 -7.95
N VAL A 113 3.15 2.80 -7.75
CA VAL A 113 2.32 2.13 -8.75
C VAL A 113 0.85 2.36 -8.44
N SER A 114 0.09 2.70 -9.47
CA SER A 114 -1.36 2.81 -9.43
C SER A 114 -1.97 2.46 -10.79
N THR A 115 -3.27 2.69 -10.91
CA THR A 115 -4.09 2.49 -12.10
C THR A 115 -5.07 3.63 -12.21
N ILE A 116 -5.32 4.16 -13.42
CA ILE A 116 -6.46 5.04 -13.66
C ILE A 116 -7.74 4.18 -13.70
N LEU A 117 -8.68 4.51 -12.84
CA LEU A 117 -10.00 3.86 -12.85
C LEU A 117 -10.82 4.34 -14.05
N PRO A 118 -11.57 3.45 -14.71
CA PRO A 118 -12.41 3.85 -15.83
C PRO A 118 -13.65 4.65 -15.36
N GLY A 119 -14.13 5.53 -16.21
CA GLY A 119 -15.36 6.31 -15.96
C GLY A 119 -15.18 7.44 -14.95
N THR A 120 -16.29 8.14 -14.65
CA THR A 120 -16.32 9.35 -13.81
C THR A 120 -16.53 9.09 -12.32
N GLY A 121 -16.84 7.86 -11.92
CA GLY A 121 -17.21 7.51 -10.55
C GLY A 121 -18.62 7.94 -10.15
N ASP A 122 -19.00 7.65 -8.91
CA ASP A 122 -20.37 7.87 -8.43
C ASP A 122 -20.70 9.37 -8.22
N LEU A 123 -19.69 10.22 -8.04
CA LEU A 123 -19.88 11.68 -7.91
C LEU A 123 -20.05 12.40 -9.25
N ASP A 124 -19.89 11.70 -10.38
CA ASP A 124 -19.95 12.27 -11.74
C ASP A 124 -19.09 13.55 -11.91
N LEU A 125 -17.93 13.56 -11.24
CA LEU A 125 -16.96 14.64 -11.35
C LEU A 125 -16.14 14.48 -12.65
N PRO A 126 -15.75 15.58 -13.32
CA PRO A 126 -14.98 15.52 -14.56
C PRO A 126 -13.50 15.14 -14.36
N PHE A 127 -13.12 14.68 -13.19
CA PHE A 127 -11.75 14.32 -12.84
C PHE A 127 -11.52 12.81 -12.95
N ARG A 128 -10.37 12.41 -13.50
CA ARG A 128 -9.94 11.02 -13.49
C ARG A 128 -9.63 10.57 -12.05
N ARG A 129 -9.67 9.27 -11.83
CA ARG A 129 -9.46 8.68 -10.50
C ARG A 129 -8.31 7.67 -10.50
N LEU A 130 -7.50 7.71 -9.45
CA LEU A 130 -6.52 6.68 -9.14
C LEU A 130 -7.15 5.58 -8.28
N ALA A 131 -6.74 4.34 -8.50
CA ALA A 131 -7.12 3.21 -7.64
C ALA A 131 -6.37 3.19 -6.29
N GLY A 132 -5.69 4.28 -5.92
CA GLY A 132 -4.86 4.35 -4.72
C GLY A 132 -3.47 3.75 -4.91
N PHE A 133 -2.71 3.66 -3.82
CA PHE A 133 -1.35 3.14 -3.82
C PHE A 133 -1.35 1.60 -3.93
N GLN A 134 -0.68 1.06 -4.95
CA GLN A 134 -0.61 -0.38 -5.23
C GLN A 134 0.79 -0.98 -5.07
N GLY A 135 1.76 -0.21 -4.60
CA GLY A 135 3.13 -0.65 -4.37
C GLY A 135 4.16 0.27 -5.01
N ARG A 136 5.42 -0.17 -5.03
CA ARG A 136 6.54 0.58 -5.63
C ARG A 136 7.25 -0.24 -6.69
N SER A 137 7.54 0.39 -7.83
CA SER A 137 8.24 -0.28 -8.93
C SER A 137 9.74 -0.47 -8.67
N ASP A 138 10.36 0.40 -7.88
CA ASP A 138 11.78 0.26 -7.49
C ASP A 138 12.03 -0.92 -6.54
N ASN A 139 10.99 -1.46 -5.90
CA ASN A 139 11.00 -2.68 -5.10
C ASN A 139 10.34 -3.86 -5.81
N MET A 140 10.02 -3.72 -7.11
CA MET A 140 9.40 -4.77 -7.90
C MET A 140 10.38 -5.93 -8.13
N ILE A 141 9.89 -7.14 -7.95
CA ILE A 141 10.62 -8.37 -8.25
C ILE A 141 9.91 -9.14 -9.34
N LYS A 142 10.61 -9.43 -10.42
CA LYS A 142 10.10 -10.32 -11.47
C LYS A 142 10.35 -11.78 -11.05
N LEU A 143 9.30 -12.47 -10.63
CA LEU A 143 9.36 -13.86 -10.19
C LEU A 143 8.60 -14.74 -11.18
N LYS A 144 9.28 -15.67 -11.85
CA LYS A 144 8.68 -16.55 -12.86
C LYS A 144 7.86 -15.80 -13.93
N GLY A 145 8.34 -14.63 -14.35
CA GLY A 145 7.68 -13.78 -15.36
C GLY A 145 6.57 -12.86 -14.81
N ILE A 146 6.24 -12.94 -13.53
CA ILE A 146 5.21 -12.12 -12.90
C ILE A 146 5.86 -11.03 -12.04
N ASN A 147 5.38 -9.81 -12.17
CA ASN A 147 5.85 -8.66 -11.39
C ASN A 147 5.20 -8.69 -9.99
N ILE A 148 6.02 -8.84 -8.96
CA ILE A 148 5.61 -8.85 -7.54
C ILE A 148 6.08 -7.56 -6.89
N TYR A 149 5.17 -6.89 -6.21
CA TYR A 149 5.44 -5.69 -5.41
C TYR A 149 5.41 -6.07 -3.93
N PRO A 150 6.57 -6.23 -3.26
CA PRO A 150 6.61 -6.67 -1.87
C PRO A 150 5.77 -5.83 -0.91
N THR A 151 5.71 -4.51 -1.14
CA THR A 151 4.89 -3.60 -0.33
C THR A 151 3.38 -3.82 -0.51
N GLY A 152 2.95 -4.24 -1.71
CA GLY A 152 1.54 -4.53 -1.99
C GLY A 152 1.03 -5.84 -1.38
N ILE A 153 1.91 -6.70 -0.82
CA ILE A 153 1.49 -7.92 -0.12
C ILE A 153 0.77 -7.61 1.20
N ALA A 154 1.00 -6.41 1.75
CA ALA A 154 0.36 -5.96 2.99
C ALA A 154 -1.16 -6.11 2.99
N SER A 155 -1.81 -5.69 1.91
CA SER A 155 -3.26 -5.78 1.74
C SER A 155 -3.77 -7.21 1.88
N ILE A 156 -3.11 -8.12 1.17
CA ILE A 156 -3.50 -9.54 1.15
C ILE A 156 -3.38 -10.16 2.54
N LEU A 157 -2.30 -9.85 3.27
CA LEU A 157 -2.06 -10.40 4.59
C LEU A 157 -3.03 -9.85 5.65
N ARG A 158 -3.50 -8.60 5.51
CA ARG A 158 -4.47 -7.99 6.42
C ARG A 158 -5.86 -8.62 6.36
N GLU A 159 -6.23 -9.24 5.24
CA GLU A 159 -7.48 -10.00 5.13
C GLU A 159 -7.48 -11.26 6.01
N ILE A 160 -6.33 -11.64 6.58
CA ILE A 160 -6.13 -12.87 7.35
C ILE A 160 -6.11 -12.53 8.84
N GLN A 161 -7.19 -12.81 9.54
CA GLN A 161 -7.42 -12.41 10.94
C GLN A 161 -6.37 -12.93 11.93
N GLU A 162 -5.71 -14.04 11.62
CA GLU A 162 -4.68 -14.64 12.49
C GLU A 162 -3.35 -13.90 12.43
N LEU A 163 -3.13 -13.03 11.43
CA LEU A 163 -1.91 -12.26 11.26
C LEU A 163 -2.03 -10.87 11.89
N ASN A 164 -0.92 -10.33 12.40
CA ASN A 164 -0.87 -8.99 12.97
C ASN A 164 -0.54 -7.89 11.94
N GLY A 165 -0.34 -8.27 10.66
CA GLY A 165 -0.01 -7.37 9.56
C GLY A 165 1.48 -7.07 9.39
N GLU A 166 2.36 -7.54 10.31
CA GLU A 166 3.80 -7.39 10.15
C GLU A 166 4.40 -8.53 9.33
N TYR A 167 5.23 -8.15 8.36
CA TYR A 167 5.87 -9.09 7.44
C TYR A 167 7.07 -8.47 6.74
N PHE A 168 7.87 -9.33 6.10
CA PHE A 168 8.80 -8.99 5.03
C PHE A 168 8.89 -10.12 4.02
N CYS A 169 9.37 -9.80 2.81
CA CYS A 169 9.67 -10.77 1.77
C CYS A 169 11.17 -11.05 1.75
N ARG A 170 11.55 -12.31 1.84
CA ARG A 170 12.92 -12.79 1.68
C ARG A 170 13.06 -13.41 0.28
N LEU A 171 13.98 -12.89 -0.51
CA LEU A 171 14.26 -13.35 -1.86
C LEU A 171 15.61 -14.06 -1.88
N GLU A 172 15.62 -15.31 -2.27
CA GLU A 172 16.80 -16.18 -2.31
C GLU A 172 16.91 -16.85 -3.66
N ARG A 173 18.12 -17.20 -4.06
CA ARG A 173 18.36 -18.04 -5.23
C ARG A 173 18.76 -19.45 -4.81
N LYS A 174 17.97 -20.45 -5.21
CA LYS A 174 18.25 -21.86 -4.95
C LYS A 174 18.31 -22.61 -6.30
N SER A 175 19.46 -23.21 -6.61
CA SER A 175 19.65 -23.99 -7.85
C SER A 175 19.13 -23.27 -9.09
N GLU A 176 19.57 -22.00 -9.29
CA GLU A 176 19.20 -21.11 -10.42
C GLU A 176 17.72 -20.65 -10.44
N THR A 177 16.95 -20.98 -9.43
CA THR A 177 15.56 -20.52 -9.32
C THR A 177 15.43 -19.51 -8.20
N ASP A 178 14.82 -18.37 -8.50
CA ASP A 178 14.49 -17.37 -7.51
C ASP A 178 13.26 -17.82 -6.70
N ILE A 179 13.39 -17.82 -5.39
CA ILE A 179 12.34 -18.17 -4.43
C ILE A 179 12.09 -16.98 -3.54
N MET A 180 10.84 -16.55 -3.49
CA MET A 180 10.40 -15.53 -2.55
C MET A 180 9.61 -16.18 -1.43
N THR A 181 10.04 -15.92 -0.18
CA THR A 181 9.36 -16.33 1.04
C THR A 181 8.73 -15.12 1.71
N VAL A 182 7.44 -15.15 1.95
CA VAL A 182 6.73 -14.16 2.78
C VAL A 182 6.83 -14.62 4.23
N VAL A 183 7.60 -13.91 5.05
CA VAL A 183 7.74 -14.14 6.48
C VAL A 183 6.75 -13.21 7.18
N CYS A 184 5.73 -13.76 7.83
CA CYS A 184 4.66 -12.99 8.45
C CYS A 184 4.43 -13.37 9.91
N GLU A 185 4.00 -12.40 10.71
CA GLU A 185 3.74 -12.59 12.14
C GLU A 185 2.29 -12.92 12.43
N THR A 186 2.06 -13.79 13.41
CA THR A 186 0.72 -14.12 13.90
C THR A 186 0.48 -13.52 15.28
N HIS A 187 -0.78 -13.23 15.61
CA HIS A 187 -1.20 -12.83 16.96
C HIS A 187 -1.03 -13.94 18.02
N GLY A 188 -1.01 -15.18 17.59
CA GLY A 188 -0.97 -16.35 18.45
C GLY A 188 0.36 -17.11 18.42
N ARG A 189 0.46 -18.13 19.28
CA ARG A 189 1.61 -19.06 19.28
C ARG A 189 1.43 -20.26 18.33
N ASN A 190 0.27 -20.35 17.66
CA ASN A 190 -0.04 -21.50 16.80
C ASN A 190 0.45 -21.26 15.37
N HIS A 191 1.56 -21.88 15.05
CA HIS A 191 2.12 -21.98 13.69
C HIS A 191 1.63 -23.28 13.03
N SER A 192 0.35 -23.34 12.64
CA SER A 192 -0.18 -24.55 12.03
C SER A 192 0.20 -24.64 10.54
N SER A 193 0.50 -25.85 10.08
CA SER A 193 0.71 -26.11 8.65
C SER A 193 -0.52 -25.77 7.80
N GLU A 194 -1.70 -25.86 8.39
CA GLU A 194 -2.98 -25.50 7.76
C GLU A 194 -3.04 -23.99 7.47
N LEU A 195 -2.71 -23.14 8.43
CA LEU A 195 -2.64 -21.69 8.25
C LEU A 195 -1.61 -21.32 7.18
N THR A 196 -0.41 -21.91 7.23
CA THR A 196 0.62 -21.69 6.22
C THR A 196 0.14 -22.02 4.81
N ASN A 197 -0.54 -23.17 4.64
CA ASN A 197 -1.08 -23.59 3.34
C ASN A 197 -2.21 -22.68 2.87
N ARG A 198 -3.07 -22.21 3.77
CA ARG A 198 -4.13 -21.25 3.46
C ARG A 198 -3.55 -19.93 2.96
N ILE A 199 -2.53 -19.39 3.63
CA ILE A 199 -1.84 -18.16 3.21
C ILE A 199 -1.21 -18.34 1.83
N ARG A 200 -0.51 -19.46 1.59
CA ARG A 200 0.06 -19.77 0.27
C ARG A 200 -0.98 -19.77 -0.84
N GLN A 201 -2.14 -20.35 -0.60
CA GLN A 201 -3.24 -20.40 -1.58
C GLN A 201 -3.79 -19.02 -1.88
N ILE A 202 -4.03 -18.20 -0.84
CA ILE A 202 -4.52 -16.82 -0.99
C ILE A 202 -3.51 -15.99 -1.81
N LEU A 203 -2.23 -16.01 -1.42
CA LEU A 203 -1.18 -15.31 -2.15
C LEU A 203 -1.09 -15.75 -3.62
N LYS A 204 -1.13 -17.08 -3.87
CA LYS A 204 -1.11 -17.61 -5.24
C LYS A 204 -2.32 -17.14 -6.06
N GLN A 205 -3.50 -17.11 -5.47
CA GLN A 205 -4.73 -16.68 -6.15
C GLN A 205 -4.68 -15.18 -6.48
N LYS A 206 -4.23 -14.34 -5.53
CA LYS A 206 -4.20 -12.89 -5.69
C LYS A 206 -3.04 -12.40 -6.58
N LEU A 207 -1.87 -13.04 -6.49
CA LEU A 207 -0.65 -12.62 -7.19
C LEU A 207 -0.36 -13.40 -8.48
N GLY A 208 -1.04 -14.51 -8.72
CA GLY A 208 -0.82 -15.35 -9.90
C GLY A 208 0.45 -16.21 -9.86
N VAL A 209 1.24 -16.15 -8.78
CA VAL A 209 2.49 -16.90 -8.61
C VAL A 209 2.55 -17.54 -7.21
N ALA A 210 3.14 -18.73 -7.13
CA ALA A 210 3.33 -19.41 -5.86
C ALA A 210 4.53 -18.80 -5.12
N LEU A 211 4.28 -18.36 -3.89
CA LEU A 211 5.28 -17.90 -2.93
C LEU A 211 5.41 -18.90 -1.78
N GLU A 212 6.59 -18.96 -1.18
CA GLU A 212 6.77 -19.65 0.08
C GLU A 212 6.25 -18.78 1.23
N VAL A 213 5.80 -19.41 2.30
CA VAL A 213 5.29 -18.72 3.48
C VAL A 213 5.93 -19.30 4.74
N GLU A 214 6.43 -18.42 5.58
CA GLU A 214 6.97 -18.70 6.90
C GLU A 214 6.19 -17.88 7.93
N ILE A 215 5.63 -18.56 8.94
CA ILE A 215 4.89 -17.89 10.01
C ILE A 215 5.80 -17.82 11.23
N THR A 216 5.85 -16.64 11.83
CA THR A 216 6.69 -16.37 13.00
C THR A 216 5.90 -15.70 14.12
N GLY A 217 6.50 -15.61 15.32
CA GLY A 217 5.89 -14.97 16.48
C GLY A 217 5.95 -13.44 16.43
N ILE A 218 5.18 -12.81 17.32
CA ILE A 218 5.12 -11.35 17.46
C ILE A 218 6.52 -10.76 17.70
N GLY A 219 6.87 -9.73 16.96
CA GLY A 219 8.12 -8.97 17.07
C GLY A 219 9.32 -9.63 16.36
N SER A 220 9.17 -10.83 15.82
CA SER A 220 10.29 -11.54 15.17
C SER A 220 10.73 -10.90 13.86
N THR A 221 9.90 -10.10 13.22
CA THR A 221 10.25 -9.40 11.98
C THR A 221 10.87 -8.03 12.21
N ALA A 222 10.84 -7.51 13.44
CA ALA A 222 11.20 -6.13 13.76
C ALA A 222 12.63 -5.76 13.36
N ASP A 223 13.61 -6.64 13.59
CA ASP A 223 15.01 -6.40 13.24
C ASP A 223 15.23 -6.36 11.73
N TYR A 224 14.50 -7.17 10.98
CA TYR A 224 14.56 -7.22 9.52
C TYR A 224 13.88 -6.03 8.87
N THR A 225 12.72 -5.67 9.37
CA THR A 225 11.90 -4.56 8.85
C THR A 225 12.37 -3.19 9.34
N GLN A 226 13.15 -3.16 10.43
CA GLN A 226 13.59 -1.94 11.12
C GLN A 226 12.40 -1.03 11.51
N ILE A 227 11.24 -1.61 11.78
CA ILE A 227 10.00 -0.87 12.04
C ILE A 227 10.12 0.09 13.24
N ASN A 228 10.95 -0.24 14.23
CA ASN A 228 11.17 0.60 15.41
C ASN A 228 12.11 1.81 15.14
N ALA A 229 12.85 1.78 14.02
CA ALA A 229 13.84 2.79 13.67
C ALA A 229 13.48 3.61 12.43
N ARG A 230 12.50 3.17 11.63
CA ARG A 230 12.14 3.78 10.34
C ARG A 230 10.65 4.09 10.29
N GLN A 231 10.28 5.19 9.66
CA GLN A 231 8.88 5.52 9.38
C GLN A 231 8.22 4.51 8.40
N LYS A 232 9.00 4.02 7.43
CA LYS A 232 8.55 3.01 6.47
C LYS A 232 9.37 1.75 6.66
N PRO A 233 8.75 0.61 7.04
CA PRO A 233 9.47 -0.66 7.24
C PRO A 233 10.05 -1.19 5.93
N ILE A 234 11.18 -1.90 6.05
CA ILE A 234 11.76 -2.65 4.93
C ILE A 234 10.86 -3.86 4.66
N ARG A 235 10.36 -3.99 3.43
CA ARG A 235 9.48 -5.10 3.05
C ARG A 235 10.16 -6.12 2.11
N LEU A 236 11.38 -5.86 1.66
CA LEU A 236 12.15 -6.78 0.82
C LEU A 236 13.57 -6.92 1.33
N ILE A 237 14.02 -8.15 1.51
CA ILE A 237 15.41 -8.54 1.77
C ILE A 237 15.84 -9.44 0.61
N ASP A 238 16.70 -8.90 -0.24
CA ASP A 238 17.24 -9.64 -1.39
C ASP A 238 18.58 -10.27 -1.04
N LEU A 239 18.59 -11.60 -0.96
CA LEU A 239 19.76 -12.41 -0.62
C LEU A 239 20.34 -13.15 -1.86
N ARG A 240 19.91 -12.77 -3.07
CA ARG A 240 20.42 -13.35 -4.32
C ARG A 240 21.83 -12.83 -4.59
N LYS A 241 22.82 -13.44 -4.02
CA LYS A 241 24.24 -13.20 -4.31
C LYS A 241 24.86 -14.39 -5.00
#